data_226969b13a6d1b3529aee79cb4b98844
#
_entry.id   226969b13a6d1b3529aee79cb4b98844
#
_cell.length_a   1.000
_cell.length_b   1.000
_cell.length_c   1.000
_cell.angle_alpha   90.00
_cell.angle_beta   90.00
_cell.angle_gamma   90.00
#
_symmetry.space_group_name_H-M   'P 1'
#
loop_
_entity.id
_entity.type
_entity.pdbx_description
1 polymer ?
#
loop_
_entity_poly.entity_id
_entity_poly.type
_entity_poly.pdbx_seq_one_letter_code
_entity_poly.pdbx_strand_id
1 'polypeptide(L)'
;ITPFPLYSRPRLSPLHCTFPFFIFSENHYILPLRSVLALFYFSALLYMASAAGEGRSRVLVIGGTGYIGRFIVAASAREGHPTAVLVRDAAPADPAKAAVLQGFRDAGVTIVKRFFPSEYGNDVDRNHAVEPAKTVFGGKARIRRAIEAEGIPYTYVSSNFFAGRFLRSLAQIGVTEPPTEKVLIMGDGNVKGVFTAEEDVGTYTIKAVDDPRTLNKILYLRPPSNTLSHNELVSLWEKKLGKTLERVYLPEDELLKKIQGPLSVPLAISHSVWLKGDHTNFEIDPSFGVEATQLYPDVPYITVDEYLNRFL
;
A
#
# COMPACT_ATOMS: atom_id res chain seq x y z
N ILE A 1 -18.18 23.26 -1.90
CA ILE A 1 -17.54 21.93 -1.74
C ILE A 1 -17.26 21.80 -0.25
N THR A 2 -18.19 21.19 0.47
CA THR A 2 -18.03 20.90 1.91
C THR A 2 -17.00 19.80 2.08
N PRO A 3 -16.00 19.94 2.97
CA PRO A 3 -15.08 18.86 3.27
C PRO A 3 -15.82 17.68 3.89
N PHE A 4 -15.48 16.46 3.49
CA PHE A 4 -15.95 15.22 4.13
C PHE A 4 -15.73 15.33 5.64
N PRO A 5 -16.72 14.99 6.48
CA PRO A 5 -16.57 15.06 7.92
C PRO A 5 -15.44 14.12 8.36
N LEU A 6 -14.43 14.68 9.00
CA LEU A 6 -13.41 13.93 9.74
C LEU A 6 -14.13 13.16 10.84
N TYR A 7 -14.02 11.85 10.79
CA TYR A 7 -14.65 10.91 11.71
C TYR A 7 -14.34 11.25 13.16
N SER A 8 -15.41 11.50 13.95
CA SER A 8 -15.37 11.38 15.40
C SER A 8 -15.12 9.90 15.75
N ARG A 9 -14.15 9.68 16.64
CA ARG A 9 -13.64 8.37 17.06
C ARG A 9 -14.74 7.45 17.59
N PRO A 10 -14.98 6.25 17.03
CA PRO A 10 -15.53 5.15 17.81
C PRO A 10 -14.40 4.48 18.61
N ARG A 11 -14.64 4.23 19.90
CA ARG A 11 -13.78 3.38 20.74
C ARG A 11 -13.75 1.98 20.12
N LEU A 12 -12.61 1.57 19.59
CA LEU A 12 -12.39 0.23 19.09
C LEU A 12 -12.09 -0.69 20.27
N SER A 13 -12.92 -1.72 20.45
CA SER A 13 -12.62 -2.88 21.26
C SER A 13 -11.41 -3.64 20.66
N PRO A 14 -10.56 -4.28 21.51
CA PRO A 14 -9.43 -5.05 21.00
C PRO A 14 -9.96 -6.37 20.45
N LEU A 15 -9.62 -6.72 19.25
CA LEU A 15 -9.63 -8.01 18.56
C LEU A 15 -10.20 -7.90 17.13
N HIS A 16 -9.39 -8.41 16.21
CA HIS A 16 -9.58 -8.62 14.77
C HIS A 16 -8.97 -7.54 13.89
N CYS A 17 -7.63 -7.49 13.92
CA CYS A 17 -6.86 -6.97 12.81
C CYS A 17 -6.71 -8.08 11.75
N THR A 18 -7.80 -8.40 11.06
CA THR A 18 -7.74 -9.22 9.85
C THR A 18 -7.32 -8.31 8.70
N PHE A 19 -6.19 -8.61 8.09
CA PHE A 19 -5.72 -7.99 6.85
C PHE A 19 -6.78 -8.15 5.76
N PRO A 20 -7.34 -7.06 5.21
CA PRO A 20 -8.20 -7.17 4.02
C PRO A 20 -7.32 -7.14 2.76
N PHE A 21 -6.45 -8.11 2.62
CA PHE A 21 -5.63 -8.30 1.43
C PHE A 21 -5.86 -9.67 0.84
N PHE A 22 -7.09 -10.09 0.65
CA PHE A 22 -7.34 -11.31 -0.12
C PHE A 22 -8.68 -11.28 -0.82
N ILE A 23 -8.65 -11.44 -2.13
CA ILE A 23 -9.66 -12.22 -2.83
C ILE A 23 -9.39 -13.68 -2.44
N PHE A 24 -9.82 -14.11 -1.26
CA PHE A 24 -10.00 -15.50 -0.90
C PHE A 24 -11.10 -15.59 0.14
N SER A 25 -12.20 -16.18 -0.27
CA SER A 25 -13.21 -16.72 0.60
C SER A 25 -12.61 -17.90 1.37
N GLU A 26 -12.88 -18.01 2.66
CA GLU A 26 -12.54 -19.17 3.49
C GLU A 26 -13.29 -20.48 3.11
N ASN A 27 -14.05 -20.47 2.03
CA ASN A 27 -14.69 -21.67 1.50
C ASN A 27 -14.09 -22.04 0.15
N HIS A 28 -13.49 -23.19 0.09
CA HIS A 28 -12.78 -23.94 -0.93
C HIS A 28 -13.36 -23.97 -2.36
N TYR A 29 -13.69 -22.82 -2.97
CA TYR A 29 -13.93 -22.74 -4.40
C TYR A 29 -12.91 -21.78 -5.02
N ILE A 30 -11.76 -22.35 -5.40
CA ILE A 30 -10.82 -21.72 -6.33
C ILE A 30 -11.54 -21.69 -7.68
N LEU A 31 -12.17 -20.58 -8.00
CA LEU A 31 -12.49 -20.30 -9.39
C LEU A 31 -11.15 -20.30 -10.15
N PRO A 32 -11.01 -21.07 -11.25
CA PRO A 32 -9.77 -21.08 -11.99
C PRO A 32 -9.44 -19.64 -12.37
N LEU A 33 -8.17 -19.26 -12.22
CA LEU A 33 -7.65 -17.89 -12.47
C LEU A 33 -8.14 -17.32 -13.82
N ARG A 34 -8.31 -18.21 -14.83
CA ARG A 34 -8.93 -17.90 -16.12
C ARG A 34 -10.38 -17.39 -16.02
N SER A 35 -11.17 -17.86 -15.09
CA SER A 35 -12.57 -17.42 -14.93
C SER A 35 -12.66 -16.05 -14.27
N VAL A 36 -11.77 -15.74 -13.36
CA VAL A 36 -11.68 -14.41 -12.75
C VAL A 36 -11.18 -13.39 -13.78
N LEU A 37 -10.12 -13.73 -14.53
CA LEU A 37 -9.59 -12.91 -15.62
C LEU A 37 -10.60 -12.77 -16.77
N ALA A 38 -11.34 -13.83 -17.13
CA ALA A 38 -12.37 -13.77 -18.17
C ALA A 38 -13.55 -12.85 -17.78
N LEU A 39 -13.97 -12.83 -16.52
CA LEU A 39 -14.97 -11.88 -16.03
C LEU A 39 -14.46 -10.44 -16.11
N PHE A 40 -13.19 -10.19 -15.80
CA PHE A 40 -12.54 -8.88 -15.98
C PHE A 40 -12.46 -8.47 -17.45
N TYR A 41 -12.07 -9.41 -18.32
CA TYR A 41 -11.94 -9.16 -19.77
C TYR A 41 -13.29 -8.83 -20.40
N PHE A 42 -14.33 -9.56 -20.04
CA PHE A 42 -15.70 -9.36 -20.59
C PHE A 42 -16.32 -8.05 -20.10
N SER A 43 -16.14 -7.68 -18.85
CA SER A 43 -16.58 -6.38 -18.30
C SER A 43 -15.83 -5.21 -18.92
N ALA A 44 -14.53 -5.35 -19.11
CA ALA A 44 -13.69 -4.33 -19.75
C ALA A 44 -14.05 -4.15 -21.24
N LEU A 45 -14.31 -5.24 -21.99
CA LEU A 45 -14.67 -5.20 -23.40
C LEU A 45 -16.04 -4.56 -23.66
N LEU A 46 -17.06 -4.89 -22.85
CA LEU A 46 -18.40 -4.30 -22.96
C LEU A 46 -18.39 -2.78 -22.75
N TYR A 47 -17.47 -2.30 -21.91
CA TYR A 47 -17.38 -0.88 -21.61
C TYR A 47 -16.47 -0.11 -22.58
N MET A 48 -15.50 -0.76 -23.22
CA MET A 48 -14.69 -0.13 -24.27
C MET A 48 -15.51 0.34 -25.48
N ALA A 49 -16.69 -0.25 -25.70
CA ALA A 49 -17.57 0.07 -26.81
C ALA A 49 -18.44 1.31 -26.61
N SER A 50 -18.55 1.87 -25.40
CA SER A 50 -19.67 2.79 -25.10
C SER A 50 -19.36 4.26 -24.84
N ALA A 51 -18.11 4.79 -24.90
CA ALA A 51 -17.93 6.25 -24.74
C ALA A 51 -16.57 6.79 -25.21
N ALA A 52 -16.59 7.49 -26.32
CA ALA A 52 -15.64 8.55 -26.64
C ALA A 52 -16.02 9.80 -25.83
N GLY A 53 -15.31 10.06 -24.75
CA GLY A 53 -15.40 11.27 -23.91
C GLY A 53 -14.01 11.81 -23.62
N GLU A 54 -13.85 13.11 -23.72
CA GLU A 54 -12.61 13.87 -23.78
C GLU A 54 -11.53 13.54 -22.73
N GLY A 55 -10.35 13.22 -23.18
CA GLY A 55 -9.04 13.63 -22.62
C GLY A 55 -8.48 12.88 -21.41
N ARG A 56 -9.26 12.29 -20.50
CA ARG A 56 -8.75 11.63 -19.29
C ARG A 56 -8.98 10.14 -19.26
N SER A 57 -7.96 9.37 -18.83
CA SER A 57 -8.07 7.91 -18.67
C SER A 57 -9.11 7.53 -17.64
N ARG A 58 -9.77 6.41 -17.89
CA ARG A 58 -10.72 5.80 -16.97
C ARG A 58 -9.99 4.88 -16.00
N VAL A 59 -10.33 4.96 -14.70
CA VAL A 59 -9.66 4.24 -13.61
C VAL A 59 -10.56 3.17 -13.01
N LEU A 60 -10.14 1.90 -12.93
CA LEU A 60 -10.77 0.84 -12.14
C LEU A 60 -9.96 0.58 -10.87
N VAL A 61 -10.56 0.70 -9.71
CA VAL A 61 -9.94 0.35 -8.44
C VAL A 61 -10.56 -0.94 -7.90
N ILE A 62 -9.78 -2.01 -7.84
CA ILE A 62 -10.17 -3.25 -7.16
C ILE A 62 -9.76 -3.13 -5.69
N GLY A 63 -10.68 -3.42 -4.77
CA GLY A 63 -10.44 -3.19 -3.34
C GLY A 63 -10.60 -1.73 -2.90
N GLY A 64 -11.35 -0.92 -3.67
CA GLY A 64 -11.58 0.50 -3.39
C GLY A 64 -12.21 0.80 -2.04
N THR A 65 -12.91 -0.15 -1.41
CA THR A 65 -13.45 0.00 -0.04
C THR A 65 -12.44 -0.33 1.06
N GLY A 66 -11.22 -0.79 0.70
CA GLY A 66 -10.16 -1.13 1.63
C GLY A 66 -9.39 0.08 2.15
N TYR A 67 -8.39 -0.19 3.01
CA TYR A 67 -7.60 0.84 3.71
C TYR A 67 -6.96 1.86 2.76
N ILE A 68 -6.25 1.42 1.73
CA ILE A 68 -5.65 2.31 0.71
C ILE A 68 -6.63 2.64 -0.43
N GLY A 69 -7.44 1.68 -0.86
CA GLY A 69 -8.33 1.85 -2.00
C GLY A 69 -9.21 3.09 -1.91
N ARG A 70 -9.71 3.43 -0.71
CA ARG A 70 -10.54 4.64 -0.49
C ARG A 70 -9.78 5.94 -0.79
N PHE A 71 -8.49 6.02 -0.50
CA PHE A 71 -7.65 7.19 -0.80
C PHE A 71 -7.39 7.31 -2.31
N ILE A 72 -7.17 6.17 -2.97
CA ILE A 72 -6.99 6.13 -4.43
C ILE A 72 -8.26 6.58 -5.13
N VAL A 73 -9.42 6.08 -4.73
CA VAL A 73 -10.72 6.48 -5.30
C VAL A 73 -10.98 7.96 -5.08
N ALA A 74 -10.74 8.46 -3.85
CA ALA A 74 -10.90 9.88 -3.54
C ALA A 74 -9.95 10.78 -4.36
N ALA A 75 -8.69 10.36 -4.52
CA ALA A 75 -7.72 11.08 -5.35
C ALA A 75 -8.14 11.08 -6.83
N SER A 76 -8.56 9.93 -7.34
CA SER A 76 -9.04 9.77 -8.71
C SER A 76 -10.24 10.68 -9.01
N ALA A 77 -11.23 10.70 -8.14
CA ALA A 77 -12.41 11.56 -8.28
C ALA A 77 -12.02 13.05 -8.20
N ARG A 78 -11.13 13.44 -7.29
CA ARG A 78 -10.63 14.81 -7.16
C ARG A 78 -9.90 15.32 -8.41
N GLU A 79 -9.11 14.44 -9.04
CA GLU A 79 -8.40 14.76 -10.29
C GLU A 79 -9.34 14.71 -11.51
N GLY A 80 -10.62 14.35 -11.34
CA GLY A 80 -11.63 14.32 -12.39
C GLY A 80 -11.51 13.14 -13.36
N HIS A 81 -10.86 12.05 -12.96
CA HIS A 81 -10.86 10.83 -13.74
C HIS A 81 -12.21 10.12 -13.64
N PRO A 82 -12.79 9.65 -14.77
CA PRO A 82 -13.90 8.70 -14.72
C PRO A 82 -13.44 7.44 -14.02
N THR A 83 -13.92 7.22 -12.80
CA THR A 83 -13.42 6.19 -11.88
C THR A 83 -14.48 5.15 -11.59
N ALA A 84 -14.09 3.89 -11.46
CA ALA A 84 -14.94 2.82 -10.98
C ALA A 84 -14.28 1.99 -9.91
N VAL A 85 -15.08 1.33 -9.10
CA VAL A 85 -14.65 0.43 -8.06
C VAL A 85 -15.32 -0.93 -8.25
N LEU A 86 -14.52 -1.98 -8.38
CA LEU A 86 -15.06 -3.33 -8.30
C LEU A 86 -15.21 -3.72 -6.82
N VAL A 87 -16.43 -3.97 -6.40
CA VAL A 87 -16.75 -4.40 -5.04
C VAL A 87 -17.41 -5.78 -5.07
N ARG A 88 -17.18 -6.60 -4.01
CA ARG A 88 -17.80 -7.93 -3.89
C ARG A 88 -19.30 -7.85 -3.57
N ASP A 89 -19.72 -6.80 -2.88
CA ASP A 89 -21.09 -6.58 -2.49
C ASP A 89 -21.43 -5.09 -2.68
N ALA A 90 -22.43 -4.81 -3.50
CA ALA A 90 -22.88 -3.45 -3.81
C ALA A 90 -23.79 -2.87 -2.70
N ALA A 91 -24.27 -3.70 -1.78
CA ALA A 91 -25.10 -3.34 -0.65
C ALA A 91 -24.62 -4.05 0.63
N PRO A 92 -23.41 -3.77 1.11
CA PRO A 92 -22.84 -4.47 2.26
C PRO A 92 -23.65 -4.19 3.53
N ALA A 93 -23.84 -5.23 4.34
CA ALA A 93 -24.46 -5.11 5.65
C ALA A 93 -23.65 -4.28 6.65
N ASP A 94 -22.35 -4.08 6.39
CA ASP A 94 -21.45 -3.21 7.17
C ASP A 94 -21.74 -1.74 6.86
N PRO A 95 -22.26 -0.95 7.83
CA PRO A 95 -22.60 0.46 7.61
C PRO A 95 -21.40 1.33 7.19
N ALA A 96 -20.20 1.01 7.66
CA ALA A 96 -19.00 1.76 7.30
C ALA A 96 -18.64 1.57 5.81
N LYS A 97 -18.76 0.34 5.31
CA LYS A 97 -18.59 0.05 3.88
C LYS A 97 -19.71 0.63 3.03
N ALA A 98 -20.95 0.60 3.52
CA ALA A 98 -22.09 1.20 2.84
C ALA A 98 -21.90 2.72 2.68
N ALA A 99 -21.44 3.41 3.71
CA ALA A 99 -21.13 4.84 3.67
C ALA A 99 -20.00 5.18 2.67
N VAL A 100 -18.95 4.37 2.62
CA VAL A 100 -17.86 4.52 1.64
C VAL A 100 -18.39 4.38 0.21
N LEU A 101 -19.23 3.36 -0.06
CA LEU A 101 -19.83 3.15 -1.38
C LEU A 101 -20.78 4.26 -1.78
N GLN A 102 -21.53 4.82 -0.82
CA GLN A 102 -22.39 5.97 -1.10
C GLN A 102 -21.54 7.18 -1.50
N GLY A 103 -20.45 7.49 -0.77
CA GLY A 103 -19.54 8.57 -1.13
C GLY A 103 -18.93 8.39 -2.53
N PHE A 104 -18.68 7.14 -2.96
CA PHE A 104 -18.21 6.87 -4.33
C PHE A 104 -19.29 7.16 -5.37
N ARG A 105 -20.56 6.81 -5.14
CA ARG A 105 -21.69 7.14 -6.03
C ARG A 105 -21.86 8.65 -6.15
N ASP A 106 -21.82 9.35 -5.02
CA ASP A 106 -21.94 10.80 -4.97
C ASP A 106 -20.79 11.50 -5.72
N ALA A 107 -19.63 10.87 -5.79
CA ALA A 107 -18.47 11.31 -6.54
C ALA A 107 -18.47 10.89 -8.03
N GLY A 108 -19.50 10.22 -8.52
CA GLY A 108 -19.68 9.90 -9.96
C GLY A 108 -18.75 8.81 -10.53
N VAL A 109 -18.41 7.80 -9.77
CA VAL A 109 -17.41 6.76 -10.10
C VAL A 109 -17.87 5.65 -11.07
N THR A 110 -17.20 5.43 -12.24
CA THR A 110 -17.46 4.40 -13.30
C THR A 110 -16.18 3.75 -13.91
N ILE A 111 -16.04 2.97 -14.90
CA ILE A 111 -14.96 1.98 -15.27
C ILE A 111 -13.82 2.33 -16.29
N VAL A 112 -12.72 1.56 -16.47
CA VAL A 112 -11.28 1.81 -16.74
C VAL A 112 -10.52 1.16 -17.91
N LYS A 113 -9.32 1.73 -18.29
CA LYS A 113 -8.39 1.24 -19.35
C LYS A 113 -7.02 0.70 -18.87
N ARG A 114 -6.53 0.96 -17.63
CA ARG A 114 -5.25 0.47 -17.11
C ARG A 114 -5.47 -0.21 -15.76
N PHE A 115 -4.84 -1.34 -15.54
CA PHE A 115 -5.01 -2.13 -14.34
C PHE A 115 -3.94 -1.76 -13.29
N PHE A 116 -4.38 -1.46 -12.07
CA PHE A 116 -3.54 -1.26 -10.91
C PHE A 116 -3.90 -2.35 -9.89
N PRO A 117 -3.16 -3.46 -9.87
CA PRO A 117 -3.45 -4.52 -8.90
C PRO A 117 -3.18 -4.08 -7.47
N SER A 118 -3.80 -4.75 -6.50
CA SER A 118 -3.62 -4.48 -5.08
C SER A 118 -2.25 -4.99 -4.59
N GLU A 119 -1.19 -4.30 -4.94
CA GLU A 119 0.17 -4.60 -4.49
C GLU A 119 0.56 -3.81 -3.26
N TYR A 120 0.75 -2.53 -3.38
CA TYR A 120 0.99 -1.54 -2.31
C TYR A 120 1.78 -2.07 -1.10
N GLY A 121 3.09 -2.11 -1.24
CA GLY A 121 4.04 -2.62 -0.25
C GLY A 121 5.40 -2.82 -0.89
N ASN A 122 6.14 -3.83 -0.43
CA ASN A 122 7.42 -4.24 -1.03
C ASN A 122 7.24 -4.68 -2.48
N ASP A 123 8.28 -4.54 -3.29
CA ASP A 123 8.30 -5.16 -4.62
C ASP A 123 8.31 -6.69 -4.47
N VAL A 124 7.29 -7.33 -5.01
CA VAL A 124 7.07 -8.77 -4.84
C VAL A 124 8.02 -9.65 -5.66
N ASP A 125 8.66 -9.08 -6.68
CA ASP A 125 9.67 -9.77 -7.48
C ASP A 125 11.10 -9.51 -6.98
N ARG A 126 11.30 -8.49 -6.08
CA ARG A 126 12.61 -8.08 -5.54
C ARG A 126 12.57 -8.08 -4.03
N ASN A 127 12.46 -9.29 -3.44
CA ASN A 127 12.45 -9.42 -1.99
C ASN A 127 13.10 -10.74 -1.55
N HIS A 128 13.64 -10.73 -0.34
CA HIS A 128 14.27 -11.88 0.34
C HIS A 128 13.41 -12.32 1.54
N ALA A 129 12.09 -12.21 1.40
CA ALA A 129 11.17 -12.54 2.47
C ALA A 129 11.23 -14.02 2.86
N VAL A 130 11.18 -14.27 4.17
CA VAL A 130 10.98 -15.60 4.73
C VAL A 130 9.50 -15.91 4.90
N GLU A 131 9.15 -17.19 5.15
CA GLU A 131 7.76 -17.54 5.46
C GLU A 131 7.29 -16.87 6.75
N PRO A 132 6.01 -16.48 6.82
CA PRO A 132 4.95 -16.63 5.80
C PRO A 132 4.85 -15.48 4.78
N ALA A 133 5.65 -14.42 4.88
CA ALA A 133 5.61 -13.28 3.95
C ALA A 133 6.00 -13.71 2.53
N LYS A 134 6.91 -14.68 2.37
CA LYS A 134 7.29 -15.24 1.06
C LYS A 134 6.07 -15.81 0.31
N THR A 135 5.20 -16.55 0.98
CA THR A 135 3.95 -17.05 0.38
C THR A 135 3.01 -15.92 0.00
N VAL A 136 2.89 -14.88 0.84
CA VAL A 136 2.07 -13.70 0.56
C VAL A 136 2.56 -12.96 -0.70
N PHE A 137 3.85 -12.67 -0.78
CA PHE A 137 4.43 -12.01 -1.96
C PHE A 137 4.37 -12.90 -3.20
N GLY A 138 4.60 -14.19 -3.07
CA GLY A 138 4.43 -15.17 -4.14
C GLY A 138 3.01 -15.21 -4.72
N GLY A 139 1.98 -14.98 -3.88
CA GLY A 139 0.60 -14.81 -4.33
C GLY A 139 0.44 -13.59 -5.26
N LYS A 140 0.99 -12.45 -4.88
CA LYS A 140 0.96 -11.23 -5.70
C LYS A 140 1.80 -11.37 -6.97
N ALA A 141 2.98 -12.00 -6.89
CA ALA A 141 3.82 -12.27 -8.06
C ALA A 141 3.11 -13.14 -9.12
N ARG A 142 2.31 -14.13 -8.70
CA ARG A 142 1.47 -14.91 -9.62
C ARG A 142 0.43 -14.05 -10.33
N ILE A 143 -0.14 -13.06 -9.64
CA ILE A 143 -1.09 -12.09 -10.26
C ILE A 143 -0.36 -11.25 -11.31
N ARG A 144 0.86 -10.76 -11.03
CA ARG A 144 1.69 -10.06 -12.05
C ARG A 144 1.85 -10.92 -13.30
N ARG A 145 2.29 -12.17 -13.15
CA ARG A 145 2.50 -13.08 -14.29
C ARG A 145 1.23 -13.32 -15.10
N ALA A 146 0.06 -13.39 -14.45
CA ALA A 146 -1.21 -13.54 -15.15
C ALA A 146 -1.58 -12.26 -15.94
N ILE A 147 -1.39 -11.07 -15.37
CA ILE A 147 -1.62 -9.77 -16.02
C ILE A 147 -0.74 -9.65 -17.27
N GLU A 148 0.54 -9.96 -17.13
CA GLU A 148 1.55 -9.90 -18.20
C GLU A 148 1.27 -10.91 -19.31
N ALA A 149 0.91 -12.15 -18.95
CA ALA A 149 0.58 -13.20 -19.93
C ALA A 149 -0.67 -12.88 -20.75
N GLU A 150 -1.63 -12.19 -20.18
CA GLU A 150 -2.86 -11.75 -20.85
C GLU A 150 -2.67 -10.41 -21.61
N GLY A 151 -1.49 -9.82 -21.59
CA GLY A 151 -1.20 -8.54 -22.26
C GLY A 151 -2.02 -7.37 -21.72
N ILE A 152 -2.48 -7.42 -20.49
CA ILE A 152 -3.28 -6.35 -19.87
C ILE A 152 -2.37 -5.17 -19.55
N PRO A 153 -2.64 -3.95 -20.05
CA PRO A 153 -1.87 -2.77 -19.68
C PRO A 153 -1.93 -2.51 -18.17
N TYR A 154 -0.79 -2.35 -17.51
CA TYR A 154 -0.71 -2.24 -16.06
C TYR A 154 0.23 -1.11 -15.58
N THR A 155 0.10 -0.77 -14.30
CA THR A 155 1.13 -0.14 -13.48
C THR A 155 1.10 -0.79 -12.10
N TYR A 156 2.20 -1.38 -11.69
CA TYR A 156 2.35 -1.89 -10.32
C TYR A 156 2.83 -0.76 -9.42
N VAL A 157 2.33 -0.69 -8.18
CA VAL A 157 2.74 0.35 -7.23
C VAL A 157 3.44 -0.28 -6.04
N SER A 158 4.75 -0.06 -5.93
CA SER A 158 5.54 -0.42 -4.76
C SER A 158 5.61 0.78 -3.82
N SER A 159 4.76 0.79 -2.79
CA SER A 159 4.60 1.92 -1.85
C SER A 159 5.42 1.76 -0.57
N ASN A 160 6.10 0.63 -0.41
CA ASN A 160 6.91 0.32 0.77
C ASN A 160 6.08 0.32 2.08
N PHE A 161 6.60 0.80 3.20
CA PHE A 161 5.87 0.87 4.47
C PHE A 161 4.85 2.00 4.47
N PHE A 162 3.62 1.70 4.87
CA PHE A 162 2.59 2.70 5.13
C PHE A 162 2.88 3.46 6.42
N ALA A 163 2.94 4.79 6.33
CA ALA A 163 3.27 5.66 7.45
C ALA A 163 2.31 5.46 8.63
N GLY A 164 1.00 5.42 8.38
CA GLY A 164 -0.01 5.25 9.44
C GLY A 164 0.06 3.92 10.17
N ARG A 165 0.65 2.88 9.54
CA ARG A 165 0.83 1.59 10.18
C ARG A 165 2.17 1.48 10.92
N PHE A 166 3.24 1.99 10.31
CA PHE A 166 4.60 1.74 10.83
C PHE A 166 5.14 2.90 11.65
N LEU A 167 4.87 4.15 11.30
CA LEU A 167 5.35 5.30 12.07
C LEU A 167 4.62 5.46 13.40
N ARG A 168 3.32 5.11 13.45
CA ARG A 168 2.53 5.19 14.69
C ARG A 168 3.15 4.41 15.85
N SER A 169 3.86 3.35 15.57
CA SER A 169 4.55 2.53 16.58
C SER A 169 6.08 2.56 16.47
N LEU A 170 6.66 3.44 15.64
CA LEU A 170 8.07 3.41 15.25
C LEU A 170 8.52 2.03 14.77
N ALA A 171 7.71 1.42 13.91
CA ALA A 171 7.91 0.06 13.40
C ALA A 171 7.95 -1.04 14.49
N GLN A 172 7.48 -0.77 15.72
CA GLN A 172 7.33 -1.79 16.75
C GLN A 172 6.13 -2.68 16.43
N ILE A 173 6.36 -3.97 16.22
CA ILE A 173 5.29 -4.92 15.87
C ILE A 173 4.52 -5.32 17.14
N GLY A 174 3.18 -5.24 17.03
CA GLY A 174 2.28 -5.56 18.17
C GLY A 174 2.02 -4.39 19.11
N VAL A 175 2.59 -3.20 18.83
CA VAL A 175 2.39 -1.96 19.59
C VAL A 175 1.52 -1.01 18.81
N THR A 176 0.67 -0.23 19.47
CA THR A 176 -0.30 0.68 18.85
C THR A 176 0.04 2.16 19.03
N GLU A 177 0.97 2.49 19.91
CA GLU A 177 1.40 3.87 20.20
C GLU A 177 2.93 3.97 20.11
N PRO A 178 3.50 5.15 19.84
CA PRO A 178 4.94 5.31 19.79
C PRO A 178 5.58 5.04 21.15
N PRO A 179 6.71 4.33 21.22
CA PRO A 179 7.40 4.08 22.47
C PRO A 179 7.96 5.38 23.07
N THR A 180 7.90 5.47 24.40
CA THR A 180 8.40 6.65 25.13
C THR A 180 9.59 6.34 26.04
N GLU A 181 9.95 5.06 26.24
CA GLU A 181 11.04 4.67 27.16
C GLU A 181 12.02 3.71 26.50
N LYS A 182 11.52 2.67 25.85
CA LYS A 182 12.31 1.58 25.28
C LYS A 182 11.85 1.24 23.89
N VAL A 183 12.78 1.02 22.97
CA VAL A 183 12.51 0.68 21.58
C VAL A 183 13.31 -0.56 21.16
N LEU A 184 12.64 -1.49 20.47
CA LEU A 184 13.26 -2.67 19.88
C LEU A 184 13.70 -2.35 18.46
N ILE A 185 14.98 -2.52 18.16
CA ILE A 185 15.60 -2.28 16.85
C ILE A 185 15.98 -3.62 16.23
N MET A 186 15.52 -3.88 15.01
CA MET A 186 15.81 -5.12 14.32
C MET A 186 17.21 -5.05 13.67
N GLY A 187 18.01 -6.10 13.88
CA GLY A 187 19.41 -6.15 13.44
C GLY A 187 20.26 -5.09 14.11
N ASP A 188 21.14 -4.46 13.36
CA ASP A 188 21.99 -3.33 13.81
C ASP A 188 21.28 -1.96 13.69
N GLY A 189 20.09 -1.92 13.08
CA GLY A 189 19.29 -0.74 12.89
C GLY A 189 19.80 0.23 11.81
N ASN A 190 20.77 -0.15 11.00
CA ASN A 190 21.37 0.72 9.97
C ASN A 190 20.79 0.53 8.57
N VAL A 191 20.14 -0.60 8.32
CA VAL A 191 19.45 -0.86 7.06
C VAL A 191 18.27 0.10 6.90
N LYS A 192 18.09 0.64 5.68
CA LYS A 192 17.08 1.65 5.42
C LYS A 192 15.75 1.03 4.98
N GLY A 193 14.67 1.47 5.63
CA GLY A 193 13.29 1.28 5.19
C GLY A 193 12.74 2.57 4.58
N VAL A 194 11.71 2.44 3.77
CA VAL A 194 11.02 3.57 3.13
C VAL A 194 9.61 3.67 3.67
N PHE A 195 9.18 4.89 4.00
CA PHE A 195 7.84 5.16 4.54
C PHE A 195 7.08 6.08 3.60
N THR A 196 5.83 5.76 3.34
CA THR A 196 4.97 6.58 2.47
C THR A 196 3.64 6.82 3.15
N ALA A 197 3.22 8.07 3.24
CA ALA A 197 1.89 8.41 3.73
C ALA A 197 0.81 7.89 2.77
N GLU A 198 -0.30 7.44 3.29
CA GLU A 198 -1.39 6.84 2.52
C GLU A 198 -1.98 7.84 1.51
N GLU A 199 -2.02 9.12 1.87
CA GLU A 199 -2.44 10.22 1.00
C GLU A 199 -1.51 10.36 -0.22
N ASP A 200 -0.20 10.20 -0.01
CA ASP A 200 0.79 10.28 -1.08
C ASP A 200 0.71 9.06 -1.99
N VAL A 201 0.49 7.87 -1.42
CA VAL A 201 0.24 6.65 -2.22
C VAL A 201 -0.93 6.88 -3.18
N GLY A 202 -2.04 7.44 -2.70
CA GLY A 202 -3.20 7.79 -3.54
C GLY A 202 -2.83 8.80 -4.62
N THR A 203 -2.15 9.87 -4.24
CA THR A 203 -1.77 10.96 -5.15
C THR A 203 -0.86 10.48 -6.28
N TYR A 204 0.24 9.82 -5.95
CA TYR A 204 1.18 9.30 -6.97
C TYR A 204 0.56 8.22 -7.85
N THR A 205 -0.27 7.34 -7.28
CA THR A 205 -0.99 6.32 -8.06
C THR A 205 -1.85 6.95 -9.13
N ILE A 206 -2.62 7.99 -8.79
CA ILE A 206 -3.52 8.64 -9.75
C ILE A 206 -2.76 9.48 -10.78
N LYS A 207 -1.67 10.12 -10.40
CA LYS A 207 -0.78 10.80 -11.37
C LYS A 207 -0.23 9.84 -12.43
N ALA A 208 0.02 8.60 -12.06
CA ALA A 208 0.54 7.58 -12.97
C ALA A 208 -0.49 7.04 -13.97
N VAL A 209 -1.79 7.22 -13.74
CA VAL A 209 -2.86 6.59 -14.54
C VAL A 209 -2.79 6.96 -16.02
N ASP A 210 -2.55 8.23 -16.33
CA ASP A 210 -2.48 8.75 -17.70
C ASP A 210 -1.04 8.93 -18.20
N ASP A 211 -0.04 8.70 -17.37
CA ASP A 211 1.36 8.91 -17.73
C ASP A 211 1.90 7.71 -18.51
N PRO A 212 2.28 7.88 -19.81
CA PRO A 212 2.83 6.79 -20.61
C PRO A 212 4.16 6.26 -20.09
N ARG A 213 4.91 7.04 -19.28
CA ARG A 213 6.19 6.63 -18.71
C ARG A 213 6.04 5.55 -17.66
N THR A 214 4.83 5.36 -17.11
CA THR A 214 4.49 4.33 -16.10
C THR A 214 3.79 3.10 -16.69
N LEU A 215 3.48 3.13 -17.99
CA LEU A 215 2.80 2.03 -18.66
C LEU A 215 3.67 0.78 -18.67
N ASN A 216 3.11 -0.35 -18.20
CA ASN A 216 3.78 -1.64 -18.06
C ASN A 216 5.07 -1.56 -17.22
N LYS A 217 5.04 -0.74 -16.17
CA LYS A 217 6.16 -0.55 -15.23
C LYS A 217 5.71 -0.61 -13.79
N ILE A 218 6.70 -0.66 -12.91
CA ILE A 218 6.53 -0.51 -11.47
C ILE A 218 6.77 0.96 -11.12
N LEU A 219 5.81 1.60 -10.47
CA LEU A 219 5.97 2.91 -9.84
C LEU A 219 6.46 2.69 -8.41
N TYR A 220 7.70 3.06 -8.15
CA TYR A 220 8.29 2.99 -6.81
C TYR A 220 8.10 4.31 -6.08
N LEU A 221 7.51 4.26 -4.91
CA LEU A 221 7.43 5.40 -4.00
C LEU A 221 8.62 5.31 -3.02
N ARG A 222 9.69 6.00 -3.35
CA ARG A 222 10.94 5.99 -2.55
C ARG A 222 11.41 7.42 -2.27
N PRO A 223 10.58 8.24 -1.55
CA PRO A 223 10.90 9.63 -1.28
C PRO A 223 12.21 9.73 -0.46
N PRO A 224 13.17 10.59 -0.87
CA PRO A 224 14.46 10.66 -0.20
C PRO A 224 14.39 10.97 1.29
N SER A 225 13.53 11.93 1.70
CA SER A 225 13.35 12.31 3.11
C SER A 225 12.64 11.25 3.96
N ASN A 226 12.07 10.22 3.31
CA ASN A 226 11.34 9.14 3.97
C ASN A 226 12.10 7.79 3.90
N THR A 227 13.35 7.83 3.46
CA THR A 227 14.24 6.67 3.38
C THR A 227 15.19 6.70 4.58
N LEU A 228 14.77 6.07 5.68
CA LEU A 228 15.44 6.14 6.98
C LEU A 228 15.80 4.75 7.50
N SER A 229 16.92 4.65 8.19
CA SER A 229 17.24 3.49 9.00
C SER A 229 16.38 3.47 10.28
N HIS A 230 16.30 2.32 10.94
CA HIS A 230 15.57 2.23 12.21
C HIS A 230 16.21 3.15 13.28
N ASN A 231 17.55 3.23 13.30
CA ASN A 231 18.27 4.14 14.18
C ASN A 231 17.94 5.62 13.89
N GLU A 232 17.90 6.02 12.62
CA GLU A 232 17.55 7.39 12.20
C GLU A 232 16.11 7.73 12.58
N LEU A 233 15.16 6.79 12.39
CA LEU A 233 13.76 6.95 12.78
C LEU A 233 13.61 7.17 14.29
N VAL A 234 14.30 6.36 15.09
CA VAL A 234 14.29 6.50 16.56
C VAL A 234 14.89 7.82 16.97
N SER A 235 16.04 8.23 16.40
CA SER A 235 16.69 9.51 16.71
C SER A 235 15.79 10.71 16.38
N LEU A 236 15.04 10.62 15.28
CA LEU A 236 14.07 11.65 14.93
C LEU A 236 12.94 11.76 15.96
N TRP A 237 12.45 10.64 16.45
CA TRP A 237 11.43 10.59 17.50
C TRP A 237 11.95 11.08 18.86
N GLU A 238 13.16 10.68 19.27
CA GLU A 238 13.83 11.17 20.47
C GLU A 238 13.96 12.68 20.49
N LYS A 239 14.33 13.28 19.32
CA LYS A 239 14.40 14.73 19.16
C LYS A 239 13.03 15.40 19.39
N LYS A 240 11.94 14.78 18.94
CA LYS A 240 10.57 15.30 19.14
C LYS A 240 10.11 15.17 20.60
N LEU A 241 10.47 14.07 21.26
CA LEU A 241 10.15 13.87 22.67
C LEU A 241 11.01 14.70 23.63
N GLY A 242 12.15 15.21 23.17
CA GLY A 242 13.15 15.84 24.04
C GLY A 242 13.84 14.90 25.02
N LYS A 243 13.83 13.58 24.74
CA LYS A 243 14.49 12.57 25.59
C LYS A 243 15.01 11.38 24.78
N THR A 244 16.03 10.70 25.33
CA THR A 244 16.62 9.50 24.73
C THR A 244 15.86 8.25 25.18
N LEU A 245 15.71 7.27 24.28
CA LEU A 245 15.08 5.98 24.54
C LEU A 245 16.14 4.89 24.78
N GLU A 246 15.82 3.90 25.61
CA GLU A 246 16.62 2.68 25.71
C GLU A 246 16.49 1.89 24.39
N ARG A 247 17.60 1.69 23.67
CA ARG A 247 17.64 0.93 22.42
C ARG A 247 18.02 -0.51 22.68
N VAL A 248 17.14 -1.44 22.32
CA VAL A 248 17.40 -2.89 22.41
C VAL A 248 17.47 -3.47 21.01
N TYR A 249 18.62 -4.01 20.67
CA TYR A 249 18.87 -4.58 19.35
C TYR A 249 18.49 -6.07 19.34
N LEU A 250 17.64 -6.46 18.38
CA LEU A 250 17.17 -7.83 18.18
C LEU A 250 17.94 -8.48 17.04
N PRO A 251 18.81 -9.46 17.33
CA PRO A 251 19.55 -10.21 16.31
C PRO A 251 18.62 -10.97 15.34
N GLU A 252 19.12 -11.27 14.14
CA GLU A 252 18.34 -11.95 13.10
C GLU A 252 17.80 -13.32 13.58
N ASP A 253 18.62 -14.11 14.24
CA ASP A 253 18.25 -15.45 14.72
C ASP A 253 17.11 -15.42 15.75
N GLU A 254 17.09 -14.40 16.62
CA GLU A 254 15.99 -14.19 17.57
C GLU A 254 14.72 -13.70 16.88
N LEU A 255 14.85 -12.81 15.91
CA LEU A 255 13.72 -12.37 15.10
C LEU A 255 13.10 -13.55 14.33
N LEU A 256 13.91 -14.42 13.72
CA LEU A 256 13.43 -15.62 13.03
C LEU A 256 12.66 -16.59 13.96
N LYS A 257 13.07 -16.73 15.22
CA LYS A 257 12.31 -17.48 16.21
C LYS A 257 10.94 -16.85 16.50
N LYS A 258 10.88 -15.52 16.58
CA LYS A 258 9.61 -14.77 16.83
C LYS A 258 8.64 -14.85 15.64
N ILE A 259 9.13 -15.01 14.40
CA ILE A 259 8.30 -15.13 13.19
C ILE A 259 7.39 -16.37 13.22
N GLN A 260 7.68 -17.37 14.05
CA GLN A 260 6.84 -18.57 14.22
C GLN A 260 5.59 -18.34 15.10
N GLY A 261 5.42 -17.14 15.65
CA GLY A 261 4.31 -16.78 16.52
C GLY A 261 3.13 -16.11 15.81
N PRO A 262 2.16 -15.57 16.57
CA PRO A 262 0.94 -14.98 16.03
C PRO A 262 1.15 -13.70 15.20
N LEU A 263 2.31 -13.06 15.29
CA LEU A 263 2.67 -11.88 14.49
C LEU A 263 3.62 -12.24 13.34
N SER A 264 3.61 -13.49 12.89
CA SER A 264 4.54 -14.03 11.90
C SER A 264 4.62 -13.25 10.59
N VAL A 265 3.49 -12.88 9.97
CA VAL A 265 3.48 -12.13 8.70
C VAL A 265 4.11 -10.74 8.84
N PRO A 266 3.68 -9.87 9.78
CA PRO A 266 4.30 -8.55 9.95
C PRO A 266 5.80 -8.63 10.31
N LEU A 267 6.20 -9.60 11.14
CA LEU A 267 7.61 -9.80 11.49
C LEU A 267 8.45 -10.28 10.30
N ALA A 268 7.89 -11.18 9.47
CA ALA A 268 8.58 -11.65 8.26
C ALA A 268 8.73 -10.53 7.20
N ILE A 269 7.75 -9.63 7.07
CA ILE A 269 7.87 -8.42 6.25
C ILE A 269 8.93 -7.49 6.83
N SER A 270 8.94 -7.26 8.15
CA SER A 270 9.95 -6.43 8.80
C SER A 270 11.36 -7.01 8.69
N HIS A 271 11.50 -8.33 8.76
CA HIS A 271 12.77 -9.02 8.47
C HIS A 271 13.27 -8.71 7.06
N SER A 272 12.43 -8.86 6.03
CA SER A 272 12.74 -8.54 4.65
C SER A 272 13.26 -7.09 4.48
N VAL A 273 12.67 -6.14 5.20
CA VAL A 273 13.07 -4.72 5.10
C VAL A 273 14.29 -4.41 5.95
N TRP A 274 14.24 -4.72 7.27
CA TRP A 274 15.26 -4.23 8.22
C TRP A 274 16.54 -5.07 8.27
N LEU A 275 16.51 -6.32 7.77
CA LEU A 275 17.68 -7.21 7.73
C LEU A 275 18.18 -7.44 6.30
N LYS A 276 17.27 -7.54 5.31
CA LYS A 276 17.65 -7.80 3.92
C LYS A 276 17.68 -6.54 3.05
N GLY A 277 17.10 -5.43 3.51
CA GLY A 277 17.14 -4.14 2.82
C GLY A 277 16.22 -4.06 1.60
N ASP A 278 15.20 -4.89 1.50
CA ASP A 278 14.38 -5.08 0.29
C ASP A 278 13.65 -3.82 -0.20
N HIS A 279 13.65 -2.74 0.58
CA HIS A 279 13.18 -1.43 0.09
C HIS A 279 14.24 -0.65 -0.69
N THR A 280 15.54 -0.95 -0.49
CA THR A 280 16.64 -0.08 -0.96
C THR A 280 17.84 -0.83 -1.54
N ASN A 281 17.87 -2.17 -1.49
CA ASN A 281 19.01 -3.01 -1.89
C ASN A 281 19.16 -3.21 -3.41
N PHE A 282 18.36 -2.49 -4.22
CA PHE A 282 18.43 -2.53 -5.68
C PHE A 282 18.26 -1.13 -6.27
N GLU A 283 18.80 -0.92 -7.45
CA GLU A 283 18.57 0.27 -8.26
C GLU A 283 17.29 0.11 -9.10
N ILE A 284 16.57 1.23 -9.31
CA ILE A 284 15.37 1.25 -10.15
C ILE A 284 15.81 1.46 -11.59
N ASP A 285 15.91 0.36 -12.36
CA ASP A 285 16.23 0.43 -13.78
C ASP A 285 15.01 0.88 -14.60
N PRO A 286 15.16 1.86 -15.51
CA PRO A 286 14.08 2.36 -16.35
C PRO A 286 13.40 1.30 -17.23
N SER A 287 14.01 0.15 -17.45
CA SER A 287 13.41 -0.95 -18.21
C SER A 287 12.18 -1.57 -17.50
N PHE A 288 12.18 -1.63 -16.17
CA PHE A 288 11.09 -2.23 -15.40
C PHE A 288 10.36 -1.26 -14.46
N GLY A 289 10.93 -0.10 -14.12
CA GLY A 289 10.36 0.77 -13.12
C GLY A 289 10.75 2.25 -13.23
N VAL A 290 10.04 3.07 -12.47
CA VAL A 290 10.31 4.52 -12.33
C VAL A 290 10.09 4.94 -10.87
N GLU A 291 10.88 5.91 -10.41
CA GLU A 291 10.71 6.47 -9.06
C GLU A 291 9.77 7.67 -9.09
N ALA A 292 8.78 7.67 -8.18
CA ALA A 292 7.66 8.59 -8.22
C ALA A 292 8.05 10.06 -7.99
N THR A 293 8.95 10.35 -7.04
CA THR A 293 9.35 11.73 -6.75
C THR A 293 10.26 12.32 -7.82
N GLN A 294 11.03 11.47 -8.52
CA GLN A 294 11.81 11.90 -9.69
C GLN A 294 10.92 12.12 -10.90
N LEU A 295 9.88 11.29 -11.06
CA LEU A 295 8.94 11.39 -12.17
C LEU A 295 8.01 12.60 -12.02
N TYR A 296 7.65 12.95 -10.80
CA TYR A 296 6.74 14.05 -10.44
C TYR A 296 7.36 14.97 -9.38
N PRO A 297 8.42 15.72 -9.72
CA PRO A 297 9.17 16.53 -8.75
C PRO A 297 8.35 17.66 -8.12
N ASP A 298 7.30 18.11 -8.78
CA ASP A 298 6.41 19.18 -8.29
C ASP A 298 5.31 18.68 -7.33
N VAL A 299 5.24 17.34 -7.10
CA VAL A 299 4.25 16.79 -6.19
C VAL A 299 4.85 16.73 -4.79
N PRO A 300 4.32 17.52 -3.84
CA PRO A 300 4.76 17.43 -2.46
C PRO A 300 4.36 16.09 -1.84
N TYR A 301 5.18 15.62 -0.91
CA TYR A 301 4.87 14.43 -0.11
C TYR A 301 5.06 14.74 1.38
N ILE A 302 4.33 14.02 2.22
CA ILE A 302 4.41 14.15 3.68
C ILE A 302 5.68 13.46 4.16
N THR A 303 6.58 14.22 4.76
CA THR A 303 7.83 13.66 5.31
C THR A 303 7.55 12.85 6.59
N VAL A 304 8.47 11.92 6.92
CA VAL A 304 8.41 11.19 8.20
C VAL A 304 8.42 12.16 9.38
N ASP A 305 9.19 13.23 9.30
CA ASP A 305 9.24 14.26 10.34
C ASP A 305 7.88 14.94 10.56
N GLU A 306 7.22 15.36 9.51
CA GLU A 306 5.87 15.95 9.56
C GLU A 306 4.84 14.94 10.05
N TYR A 307 4.91 13.69 9.56
CA TYR A 307 3.95 12.64 9.93
C TYR A 307 3.98 12.32 11.43
N LEU A 308 5.18 12.26 12.02
CA LEU A 308 5.38 11.98 13.45
C LEU A 308 4.78 13.05 14.36
N ASN A 309 4.59 14.30 13.90
CA ASN A 309 3.90 15.35 14.68
C ASN A 309 2.45 14.99 15.03
N ARG A 310 1.85 14.04 14.34
CA ARG A 310 0.48 13.56 14.62
C ARG A 310 0.36 12.77 15.92
N PHE A 311 1.49 12.41 16.54
CA PHE A 311 1.57 11.55 17.73
C PHE A 311 2.16 12.26 18.98
N LEU A 312 2.43 13.58 18.88
CA LEU A 312 2.91 14.43 19.97
C LEU A 312 1.77 14.95 20.88
#